data_fe7652b243f4c304823bac5c3f5faa9e
#
_entry.id   fe7652b243f4c304823bac5c3f5faa9e
#
_cell.length_a   1.000
_cell.length_b   1.000
_cell.length_c   1.000
_cell.angle_alpha   90.00
_cell.angle_beta   90.00
_cell.angle_gamma   90.00
#
_symmetry.space_group_name_H-M   'P 1'
#
loop_
_entity.id
_entity.type
_entity.pdbx_description
1 polymer ?
#
loop_
_entity_poly.entity_id
_entity_poly.type
_entity_poly.pdbx_seq_one_letter_code
_entity_poly.pdbx_strand_id
1 'polypeptide(L)'
;MHFKFFAVTAALSLAAAASAQTASQPPVFTPEAFRSHVAFLGDDLLEGRDAGSRGYELGALYVATQFEGLGLKPGGADGWYQQVPFLQHKLVDGAGSVTIGGKSFANRSAVLVAPSPIEGAQAVEAPVVFVGYGIDSTALGMDDYKGLDVKGKIVAMFGGTPKGLPSDVAAHTNSDKRRMAAAKGAVGIIMLRSAEESARRPWARMTQGGNDPALTWLGPDGQPFSAAPGIRARATLDTPAAEALFAGAPRSFAQIQAEAATKGPIKGFALKPKVRIDQTSSVTRTTSPNVLGIIPGSDPALANEYVLLMAHLDGLGVHEAEGDDKIHNGAMDNSTGVATLLEVARAMQESGNRPKRSILLAAVTAEEDGLQGAQYLARNPVLGDGKVVGVVNLDMPVLLYDFQDVIAFGAEHSTMGKFVESAAAKIGIKLSGDPLPQEGLFTRSDHYRFVQEGIPAVFLMTGFANGGEEKFTGFLGTDYHKPTDDLKLPFDWKAGAKFAQINYLIASEIANAPEAPRWYSDSFFGKTLAPKAAKATR
;
A
#
# COMPACT_ATOMS: atom_id res chain seq x y z
N MET A 1 -37.83 -57.54 70.17
CA MET A 1 -37.61 -57.34 68.74
C MET A 1 -37.01 -55.96 68.55
N HIS A 2 -35.66 -55.84 68.39
CA HIS A 2 -34.94 -54.58 68.34
C HIS A 2 -34.32 -54.49 66.94
N PHE A 3 -34.77 -53.54 66.08
CA PHE A 3 -34.13 -53.22 64.83
C PHE A 3 -33.07 -52.14 65.06
N LYS A 4 -31.83 -52.46 64.73
CA LYS A 4 -30.70 -51.49 64.68
C LYS A 4 -30.60 -50.92 63.26
N PHE A 5 -30.73 -49.61 63.17
CA PHE A 5 -30.41 -48.86 61.90
C PHE A 5 -28.89 -48.64 61.87
N PHE A 6 -28.29 -49.07 60.75
CA PHE A 6 -26.92 -48.68 60.40
C PHE A 6 -26.98 -47.48 59.44
N ALA A 7 -26.40 -46.38 59.89
CA ALA A 7 -26.22 -45.23 59.01
C ALA A 7 -24.86 -45.39 58.26
N VAL A 8 -24.93 -45.45 56.92
CA VAL A 8 -23.74 -45.46 56.07
C VAL A 8 -23.48 -44.01 55.65
N THR A 9 -22.39 -43.43 56.17
CA THR A 9 -21.90 -42.09 55.74
C THR A 9 -21.04 -42.28 54.53
N ALA A 10 -21.55 -41.82 53.32
CA ALA A 10 -20.78 -41.76 52.11
C ALA A 10 -19.97 -40.44 52.10
N ALA A 11 -18.65 -40.52 52.17
CA ALA A 11 -17.72 -39.42 52.00
C ALA A 11 -17.54 -39.16 50.49
N LEU A 12 -18.10 -38.07 49.96
CA LEU A 12 -17.76 -37.56 48.61
C LEU A 12 -16.40 -36.86 48.66
N SER A 13 -15.37 -37.51 48.13
CA SER A 13 -14.08 -36.88 47.82
C SER A 13 -14.22 -36.06 46.53
N LEU A 14 -14.29 -34.73 46.64
CA LEU A 14 -14.09 -33.84 45.50
C LEU A 14 -12.62 -33.90 45.09
N ALA A 15 -12.32 -34.62 44.01
CA ALA A 15 -11.04 -34.49 43.33
C ALA A 15 -11.04 -33.17 42.55
N ALA A 16 -10.37 -32.16 43.08
CA ALA A 16 -10.03 -30.95 42.30
C ALA A 16 -9.04 -31.36 41.21
N ALA A 17 -9.52 -31.50 39.98
CA ALA A 17 -8.66 -31.60 38.81
C ALA A 17 -7.96 -30.25 38.63
N ALA A 18 -6.74 -30.12 39.16
CA ALA A 18 -5.83 -29.07 38.78
C ALA A 18 -5.50 -29.32 37.31
N SER A 19 -6.10 -28.53 36.42
CA SER A 19 -5.65 -28.42 35.01
C SER A 19 -4.21 -27.90 35.06
N ALA A 20 -3.26 -28.82 34.93
CA ALA A 20 -1.88 -28.48 34.66
C ALA A 20 -1.90 -27.69 33.34
N GLN A 21 -1.70 -26.39 33.42
CA GLN A 21 -1.44 -25.55 32.29
C GLN A 21 -0.12 -26.04 31.68
N THR A 22 -0.20 -26.90 30.67
CA THR A 22 0.98 -27.30 29.91
C THR A 22 1.61 -26.02 29.40
N ALA A 23 2.85 -25.76 29.78
CA ALA A 23 3.61 -24.63 29.24
C ALA A 23 3.54 -24.73 27.73
N SER A 24 2.96 -23.69 27.09
CA SER A 24 2.82 -23.68 25.66
C SER A 24 4.21 -23.74 25.03
N GLN A 25 4.41 -24.71 24.15
CA GLN A 25 5.64 -24.78 23.35
C GLN A 25 5.68 -23.58 22.38
N PRO A 26 6.85 -22.98 22.16
CA PRO A 26 6.97 -21.97 21.11
C PRO A 26 6.51 -22.56 19.77
N PRO A 27 5.76 -21.80 18.95
CA PRO A 27 5.33 -22.29 17.64
C PRO A 27 6.54 -22.56 16.75
N VAL A 28 6.46 -23.65 15.97
CA VAL A 28 7.53 -24.06 15.05
C VAL A 28 7.20 -23.54 13.66
N PHE A 29 8.17 -22.89 13.03
CA PHE A 29 8.08 -22.43 11.64
C PHE A 29 8.97 -23.32 10.78
N THR A 30 8.40 -23.94 9.75
CA THR A 30 9.15 -24.86 8.87
C THR A 30 9.23 -24.32 7.44
N PRO A 31 10.36 -24.56 6.75
CA PRO A 31 10.51 -24.22 5.35
C PRO A 31 9.44 -24.84 4.45
N GLU A 32 9.03 -26.08 4.77
CA GLU A 32 8.04 -26.87 4.01
C GLU A 32 6.64 -26.24 4.11
N ALA A 33 6.20 -25.83 5.31
CA ALA A 33 4.92 -25.19 5.50
C ALA A 33 4.88 -23.86 4.76
N PHE A 34 5.89 -23.00 4.91
CA PHE A 34 6.00 -21.74 4.20
C PHE A 34 5.98 -21.92 2.68
N ARG A 35 6.82 -22.86 2.17
CA ARG A 35 6.89 -23.16 0.75
C ARG A 35 5.55 -23.63 0.17
N SER A 36 4.77 -24.40 0.92
CA SER A 36 3.50 -24.94 0.42
C SER A 36 2.50 -23.83 0.07
N HIS A 37 2.46 -22.75 0.84
CA HIS A 37 1.63 -21.58 0.55
C HIS A 37 2.10 -20.85 -0.70
N VAL A 38 3.42 -20.58 -0.81
CA VAL A 38 3.98 -19.90 -1.99
C VAL A 38 3.80 -20.75 -3.24
N ALA A 39 3.98 -22.09 -3.14
CA ALA A 39 3.82 -22.99 -4.26
C ALA A 39 2.39 -23.03 -4.81
N PHE A 40 1.39 -22.91 -3.93
CA PHE A 40 -0.01 -22.80 -4.39
C PHE A 40 -0.28 -21.44 -5.02
N LEU A 41 0.09 -20.36 -4.34
CA LEU A 41 -0.25 -19.00 -4.77
C LEU A 41 0.52 -18.56 -6.03
N GLY A 42 1.76 -19.04 -6.21
CA GLY A 42 2.58 -18.74 -7.38
C GLY A 42 2.43 -19.75 -8.53
N ASP A 43 1.39 -20.60 -8.52
CA ASP A 43 1.15 -21.59 -9.58
C ASP A 43 0.46 -20.94 -10.79
N ASP A 44 0.83 -21.38 -12.00
CA ASP A 44 0.26 -20.90 -13.26
C ASP A 44 -1.28 -21.02 -13.33
N LEU A 45 -1.86 -21.98 -12.60
CA LEU A 45 -3.32 -22.17 -12.52
C LEU A 45 -4.06 -20.97 -11.93
N LEU A 46 -3.35 -20.08 -11.22
CA LEU A 46 -3.92 -18.86 -10.68
C LEU A 46 -3.75 -17.66 -11.62
N GLU A 47 -3.18 -17.87 -12.82
CA GLU A 47 -3.12 -16.85 -13.88
C GLU A 47 -2.59 -15.49 -13.39
N GLY A 48 -1.63 -15.50 -12.44
CA GLY A 48 -1.03 -14.28 -11.87
C GLY A 48 -1.95 -13.42 -11.00
N ARG A 49 -3.13 -13.90 -10.62
CA ARG A 49 -4.04 -13.33 -9.60
C ARG A 49 -4.44 -11.85 -9.80
N ASP A 50 -4.61 -11.39 -11.05
CA ASP A 50 -5.10 -10.03 -11.30
C ASP A 50 -6.42 -9.75 -10.56
N ALA A 51 -6.56 -8.55 -10.00
CA ALA A 51 -7.71 -8.18 -9.18
C ALA A 51 -9.05 -8.34 -9.93
N GLY A 52 -9.98 -9.12 -9.34
CA GLY A 52 -11.28 -9.43 -9.95
C GLY A 52 -11.22 -10.54 -11.01
N SER A 53 -10.07 -11.17 -11.24
CA SER A 53 -9.94 -12.34 -12.08
C SER A 53 -10.33 -13.63 -11.37
N ARG A 54 -10.54 -14.69 -12.13
CA ARG A 54 -10.76 -16.04 -11.59
C ARG A 54 -9.56 -16.53 -10.77
N GLY A 55 -8.33 -16.23 -11.21
CA GLY A 55 -7.12 -16.57 -10.47
C GLY A 55 -7.07 -15.93 -9.09
N TYR A 56 -7.46 -14.66 -9.01
CA TYR A 56 -7.62 -13.96 -7.73
C TYR A 56 -8.67 -14.62 -6.83
N GLU A 57 -9.85 -14.96 -7.39
CA GLU A 57 -10.93 -15.62 -6.62
C GLU A 57 -10.48 -16.95 -6.03
N LEU A 58 -9.68 -17.74 -6.77
CA LEU A 58 -9.09 -18.99 -6.28
C LEU A 58 -8.09 -18.73 -5.13
N GLY A 59 -7.25 -17.71 -5.25
CA GLY A 59 -6.34 -17.28 -4.18
C GLY A 59 -7.11 -16.82 -2.94
N ALA A 60 -8.17 -16.03 -3.12
CA ALA A 60 -9.03 -15.55 -2.04
C ALA A 60 -9.76 -16.71 -1.31
N LEU A 61 -10.27 -17.68 -2.08
CA LEU A 61 -10.87 -18.90 -1.52
C LEU A 61 -9.84 -19.71 -0.74
N TYR A 62 -8.61 -19.84 -1.27
CA TYR A 62 -7.52 -20.53 -0.58
C TYR A 62 -7.24 -19.89 0.79
N VAL A 63 -7.02 -18.56 0.85
CA VAL A 63 -6.77 -17.85 2.10
C VAL A 63 -7.93 -18.00 3.08
N ALA A 64 -9.17 -17.85 2.63
CA ALA A 64 -10.36 -18.00 3.47
C ALA A 64 -10.46 -19.41 4.07
N THR A 65 -10.19 -20.45 3.28
CA THR A 65 -10.22 -21.85 3.76
C THR A 65 -9.07 -22.15 4.73
N GLN A 66 -7.89 -21.53 4.54
CA GLN A 66 -6.80 -21.62 5.54
C GLN A 66 -7.22 -20.95 6.86
N PHE A 67 -7.79 -19.75 6.83
CA PHE A 67 -8.28 -19.09 8.04
C PHE A 67 -9.36 -19.91 8.77
N GLU A 68 -10.28 -20.51 8.02
CA GLU A 68 -11.31 -21.39 8.57
C GLU A 68 -10.70 -22.64 9.21
N GLY A 69 -9.80 -23.33 8.51
CA GLY A 69 -9.10 -24.52 9.00
C GLY A 69 -8.27 -24.26 10.26
N LEU A 70 -7.74 -23.06 10.41
CA LEU A 70 -7.02 -22.61 11.60
C LEU A 70 -7.96 -22.16 12.74
N GLY A 71 -9.28 -22.09 12.53
CA GLY A 71 -10.25 -21.70 13.55
C GLY A 71 -10.29 -20.20 13.85
N LEU A 72 -9.91 -19.36 12.91
CA LEU A 72 -10.10 -17.92 13.03
C LEU A 72 -11.59 -17.57 12.99
N LYS A 73 -11.92 -16.34 13.36
CA LYS A 73 -13.25 -15.79 13.14
C LYS A 73 -13.30 -15.02 11.82
N PRO A 74 -14.38 -15.13 11.05
CA PRO A 74 -14.60 -14.28 9.89
C PRO A 74 -14.54 -12.80 10.25
N GLY A 75 -13.80 -12.01 9.46
CA GLY A 75 -13.59 -10.58 9.69
C GLY A 75 -14.27 -9.69 8.63
N GLY A 76 -14.81 -10.25 7.57
CA GLY A 76 -15.47 -9.51 6.51
C GLY A 76 -16.96 -9.25 6.77
N ALA A 77 -17.56 -8.37 5.99
CA ALA A 77 -18.99 -8.10 6.05
C ALA A 77 -19.82 -9.27 5.50
N ASP A 78 -19.22 -10.09 4.63
CA ASP A 78 -19.79 -11.32 4.07
C ASP A 78 -18.88 -12.50 4.43
N GLY A 79 -18.96 -12.93 5.68
CA GLY A 79 -18.09 -13.99 6.22
C GLY A 79 -16.61 -13.60 6.21
N TRP A 80 -15.82 -14.27 5.38
CA TRP A 80 -14.38 -13.98 5.23
C TRP A 80 -14.09 -12.77 4.33
N TYR A 81 -15.09 -12.29 3.58
CA TYR A 81 -14.89 -11.34 2.51
C TYR A 81 -15.41 -9.95 2.84
N GLN A 82 -14.59 -8.95 2.53
CA GLN A 82 -15.02 -7.57 2.34
C GLN A 82 -15.00 -7.31 0.85
N GLN A 83 -16.16 -7.35 0.21
CA GLN A 83 -16.29 -7.08 -1.22
C GLN A 83 -15.94 -5.63 -1.53
N VAL A 84 -14.96 -5.43 -2.41
CA VAL A 84 -14.57 -4.10 -2.89
C VAL A 84 -15.15 -3.92 -4.29
N PRO A 85 -16.17 -3.06 -4.44
CA PRO A 85 -16.72 -2.76 -5.76
C PRO A 85 -15.78 -1.81 -6.50
N PHE A 86 -15.42 -2.14 -7.74
CA PHE A 86 -14.52 -1.37 -8.57
C PHE A 86 -15.18 -0.86 -9.85
N LEU A 87 -14.67 0.27 -10.28
CA LEU A 87 -14.82 0.81 -11.62
C LEU A 87 -13.48 0.70 -12.33
N GLN A 88 -13.40 -0.16 -13.32
CA GLN A 88 -12.28 -0.25 -14.24
C GLN A 88 -12.51 0.72 -15.39
N HIS A 89 -11.55 1.58 -15.70
CA HIS A 89 -11.70 2.60 -16.73
C HIS A 89 -10.41 2.80 -17.52
N LYS A 90 -10.55 2.94 -18.84
CA LYS A 90 -9.43 3.16 -19.77
C LYS A 90 -9.82 4.12 -20.88
N LEU A 91 -8.83 4.75 -21.50
CA LEU A 91 -9.10 5.52 -22.71
C LEU A 91 -9.55 4.58 -23.84
N VAL A 92 -10.51 5.02 -24.62
CA VAL A 92 -10.82 4.38 -25.90
C VAL A 92 -9.62 4.51 -26.82
N ASP A 93 -9.32 3.48 -27.60
CA ASP A 93 -8.16 3.50 -28.51
C ASP A 93 -8.18 4.68 -29.46
N GLY A 94 -7.05 5.35 -29.58
CA GLY A 94 -6.90 6.57 -30.36
C GLY A 94 -7.52 7.83 -29.73
N ALA A 95 -8.19 7.71 -28.59
CA ALA A 95 -8.76 8.85 -27.88
C ALA A 95 -7.72 9.58 -27.01
N GLY A 96 -8.07 10.81 -26.64
CA GLY A 96 -7.27 11.69 -25.81
C GLY A 96 -6.41 12.66 -26.62
N SER A 97 -6.51 13.92 -26.26
CA SER A 97 -5.65 14.96 -26.81
C SER A 97 -5.54 16.15 -25.85
N VAL A 98 -4.49 16.94 -26.05
CA VAL A 98 -4.33 18.24 -25.37
C VAL A 98 -4.14 19.31 -26.46
N THR A 99 -5.03 20.29 -26.48
CA THR A 99 -4.92 21.46 -27.36
C THR A 99 -4.41 22.65 -26.57
N ILE A 100 -3.29 23.23 -27.00
CA ILE A 100 -2.59 24.32 -26.33
C ILE A 100 -2.50 25.50 -27.31
N GLY A 101 -3.21 26.59 -27.03
CA GLY A 101 -3.18 27.80 -27.89
C GLY A 101 -3.54 27.53 -29.36
N GLY A 102 -4.43 26.56 -29.61
CA GLY A 102 -4.85 26.14 -30.95
C GLY A 102 -4.03 25.00 -31.57
N LYS A 103 -2.89 24.61 -31.01
CA LYS A 103 -2.10 23.45 -31.44
C LYS A 103 -2.51 22.19 -30.69
N SER A 104 -2.96 21.17 -31.39
CA SER A 104 -3.37 19.89 -30.78
C SER A 104 -2.22 18.88 -30.78
N PHE A 105 -2.11 18.14 -29.67
CA PHE A 105 -1.21 17.03 -29.47
C PHE A 105 -2.05 15.78 -29.14
N ALA A 106 -1.96 14.76 -29.97
CA ALA A 106 -2.62 13.48 -29.70
C ALA A 106 -1.99 12.75 -28.50
N ASN A 107 -2.78 11.95 -27.82
CA ASN A 107 -2.29 11.08 -26.74
C ASN A 107 -1.10 10.23 -27.23
N ARG A 108 -0.11 10.05 -26.37
CA ARG A 108 1.16 9.33 -26.62
C ARG A 108 2.13 10.00 -27.59
N SER A 109 1.78 11.12 -28.24
CA SER A 109 2.75 11.89 -29.02
C SER A 109 3.69 12.70 -28.10
N ALA A 110 3.26 13.87 -27.67
CA ALA A 110 3.96 14.71 -26.68
C ALA A 110 3.11 14.96 -25.43
N VAL A 111 2.03 14.21 -25.26
CA VAL A 111 1.14 14.25 -24.10
C VAL A 111 0.69 12.85 -23.71
N LEU A 112 0.48 12.61 -22.41
CA LEU A 112 -0.25 11.46 -21.89
C LEU A 112 -1.49 11.97 -21.18
N VAL A 113 -2.66 11.57 -21.65
CA VAL A 113 -3.95 11.91 -21.07
C VAL A 113 -4.38 10.76 -20.16
N ALA A 114 -4.76 11.07 -18.92
CA ALA A 114 -5.30 10.06 -18.02
C ALA A 114 -6.75 9.74 -18.37
N PRO A 115 -7.19 8.47 -18.23
CA PRO A 115 -8.60 8.13 -18.39
C PRO A 115 -9.46 8.76 -17.30
N SER A 116 -10.75 8.93 -17.61
CA SER A 116 -11.79 9.39 -16.66
C SER A 116 -12.58 8.20 -16.13
N PRO A 117 -12.97 8.19 -14.85
CA PRO A 117 -13.95 7.22 -14.34
C PRO A 117 -15.39 7.49 -14.83
N ILE A 118 -15.60 8.49 -15.65
CA ILE A 118 -16.88 8.82 -16.29
C ILE A 118 -16.85 8.29 -17.71
N GLU A 119 -17.84 7.48 -18.08
CA GLU A 119 -17.96 6.89 -19.41
C GLU A 119 -18.20 7.95 -20.49
N GLY A 120 -17.66 7.69 -21.69
CA GLY A 120 -17.85 8.53 -22.86
C GLY A 120 -16.90 9.71 -22.96
N ALA A 121 -17.25 10.65 -23.82
CA ALA A 121 -16.42 11.82 -24.13
C ALA A 121 -16.53 12.90 -23.05
N GLN A 122 -15.38 13.35 -22.58
CA GLN A 122 -15.22 14.43 -21.61
C GLN A 122 -14.23 15.46 -22.14
N ALA A 123 -14.46 16.73 -21.81
CA ALA A 123 -13.53 17.79 -22.13
C ALA A 123 -13.43 18.80 -20.98
N VAL A 124 -12.22 19.28 -20.74
CA VAL A 124 -11.96 20.40 -19.82
C VAL A 124 -11.17 21.46 -20.57
N GLU A 125 -11.77 22.64 -20.74
CA GLU A 125 -11.11 23.80 -21.32
C GLU A 125 -11.07 24.93 -20.31
N ALA A 126 -9.87 25.45 -20.00
CA ALA A 126 -9.68 26.53 -19.04
C ALA A 126 -8.35 27.26 -19.25
N PRO A 127 -8.21 28.49 -18.69
CA PRO A 127 -6.91 29.12 -18.51
C PRO A 127 -5.99 28.25 -17.65
N VAL A 128 -4.68 28.44 -17.80
CA VAL A 128 -3.68 27.66 -17.06
C VAL A 128 -2.85 28.55 -16.16
N VAL A 129 -2.57 28.06 -14.95
CA VAL A 129 -1.65 28.69 -14.00
C VAL A 129 -0.53 27.69 -13.69
N PHE A 130 0.71 28.11 -13.90
CA PHE A 130 1.87 27.38 -13.42
C PHE A 130 2.04 27.65 -11.93
N VAL A 131 2.15 26.59 -11.13
CA VAL A 131 2.20 26.63 -9.66
C VAL A 131 3.46 25.97 -9.08
N GLY A 132 4.58 26.04 -9.79
CA GLY A 132 5.82 25.44 -9.33
C GLY A 132 5.69 23.93 -9.14
N TYR A 133 5.88 23.45 -7.91
CA TYR A 133 5.64 22.05 -7.54
C TYR A 133 4.19 21.77 -7.11
N GLY A 134 3.38 22.81 -6.89
CA GLY A 134 1.98 22.67 -6.48
C GLY A 134 1.79 22.24 -5.03
N ILE A 135 2.68 22.64 -4.14
CA ILE A 135 2.65 22.28 -2.72
C ILE A 135 1.94 23.36 -1.92
N ASP A 136 0.99 22.95 -1.07
CA ASP A 136 0.32 23.76 -0.06
C ASP A 136 0.38 23.01 1.28
N SER A 137 1.42 23.25 2.04
CA SER A 137 1.68 22.55 3.30
C SER A 137 2.19 23.49 4.39
N THR A 138 1.34 23.76 5.36
CA THR A 138 1.72 24.57 6.56
C THR A 138 2.83 23.88 7.34
N ALA A 139 2.82 22.54 7.43
CA ALA A 139 3.83 21.78 8.15
C ALA A 139 5.23 21.91 7.53
N LEU A 140 5.32 22.17 6.22
CA LEU A 140 6.56 22.40 5.49
C LEU A 140 6.88 23.88 5.29
N GLY A 141 5.96 24.79 5.68
CA GLY A 141 6.10 26.23 5.40
C GLY A 141 6.05 26.56 3.91
N MET A 142 5.41 25.72 3.08
CA MET A 142 5.32 25.85 1.63
C MET A 142 3.92 26.24 1.19
N ASP A 143 3.81 27.24 0.32
CA ASP A 143 2.56 27.66 -0.34
C ASP A 143 2.87 28.14 -1.76
N ASP A 144 2.86 27.21 -2.71
CA ASP A 144 3.11 27.46 -4.13
C ASP A 144 1.91 28.18 -4.80
N TYR A 145 0.77 28.27 -4.11
CA TYR A 145 -0.44 28.93 -4.60
C TYR A 145 -0.57 30.39 -4.14
N LYS A 146 0.35 30.87 -3.28
CA LYS A 146 0.29 32.21 -2.72
C LYS A 146 0.21 33.30 -3.80
N GLY A 147 -0.88 34.07 -3.75
CA GLY A 147 -1.13 35.16 -4.71
C GLY A 147 -1.57 34.70 -6.12
N LEU A 148 -1.86 33.42 -6.32
CA LEU A 148 -2.35 32.87 -7.56
C LEU A 148 -3.85 32.54 -7.47
N ASP A 149 -4.63 32.96 -8.45
CA ASP A 149 -6.01 32.53 -8.61
C ASP A 149 -6.04 31.28 -9.52
N VAL A 150 -6.37 30.12 -8.94
CA VAL A 150 -6.45 28.83 -9.64
C VAL A 150 -7.86 28.26 -9.68
N LYS A 151 -8.84 28.94 -9.06
CA LYS A 151 -10.23 28.47 -9.04
C LYS A 151 -10.81 28.40 -10.44
N GLY A 152 -11.35 27.24 -10.81
CA GLY A 152 -11.90 26.99 -12.14
C GLY A 152 -10.86 26.92 -13.26
N LYS A 153 -9.56 26.85 -12.92
CA LYS A 153 -8.46 26.79 -13.91
C LYS A 153 -7.76 25.44 -13.89
N ILE A 154 -6.97 25.18 -14.90
CA ILE A 154 -6.03 24.07 -14.95
C ILE A 154 -4.75 24.54 -14.28
N VAL A 155 -4.18 23.74 -13.39
CA VAL A 155 -2.86 24.00 -12.82
C VAL A 155 -1.80 23.16 -13.53
N ALA A 156 -0.67 23.79 -13.85
CA ALA A 156 0.52 23.10 -14.36
C ALA A 156 1.57 23.07 -13.26
N MET A 157 2.12 21.88 -12.95
CA MET A 157 3.08 21.68 -11.87
C MET A 157 4.13 20.64 -12.24
N PHE A 158 5.33 20.74 -11.67
CA PHE A 158 6.33 19.68 -11.79
C PHE A 158 5.94 18.44 -10.99
N GLY A 159 6.35 17.26 -11.46
CA GLY A 159 6.47 16.04 -10.65
C GLY A 159 7.49 16.24 -9.52
N GLY A 160 7.45 15.36 -8.52
CA GLY A 160 8.36 15.44 -7.38
C GLY A 160 8.12 16.63 -6.44
N THR A 161 9.15 17.00 -5.70
CA THR A 161 9.18 18.09 -4.71
C THR A 161 10.50 18.85 -4.81
N PRO A 162 10.62 20.03 -4.20
CA PRO A 162 11.92 20.68 -4.05
C PRO A 162 12.93 19.78 -3.34
N LYS A 163 14.20 19.88 -3.74
CA LYS A 163 15.29 19.09 -3.12
C LYS A 163 15.49 19.47 -1.65
N GLY A 164 15.80 18.47 -0.83
CA GLY A 164 16.16 18.66 0.59
C GLY A 164 15.08 18.28 1.59
N LEU A 165 13.91 17.83 1.16
CA LEU A 165 12.96 17.18 2.03
C LEU A 165 13.43 15.75 2.35
N PRO A 166 13.16 15.23 3.57
CA PRO A 166 13.30 13.80 3.84
C PRO A 166 12.48 12.99 2.82
N SER A 167 12.99 11.86 2.39
CA SER A 167 12.43 11.07 1.27
C SER A 167 10.96 10.71 1.46
N ASP A 168 10.58 10.21 2.64
CA ASP A 168 9.19 9.83 2.93
C ASP A 168 8.25 11.02 2.92
N VAL A 169 8.73 12.17 3.46
CA VAL A 169 7.98 13.43 3.43
C VAL A 169 7.84 13.94 2.00
N ALA A 170 8.89 13.81 1.19
CA ALA A 170 8.87 14.18 -0.23
C ALA A 170 7.89 13.30 -1.02
N ALA A 171 7.93 11.98 -0.81
CA ALA A 171 7.03 11.02 -1.45
C ALA A 171 5.56 11.27 -1.07
N HIS A 172 5.28 11.43 0.23
CA HIS A 172 3.94 11.83 0.73
C HIS A 172 3.46 13.13 0.09
N THR A 173 4.28 14.17 0.14
CA THR A 173 3.93 15.49 -0.38
C THR A 173 3.64 15.42 -1.88
N ASN A 174 4.46 14.69 -2.65
CA ASN A 174 4.25 14.50 -4.08
C ASN A 174 2.93 13.77 -4.39
N SER A 175 2.57 12.74 -3.64
CA SER A 175 1.31 12.02 -3.81
C SER A 175 0.08 12.88 -3.51
N ASP A 176 0.20 13.82 -2.56
CA ASP A 176 -0.90 14.64 -2.06
C ASP A 176 -1.16 15.93 -2.87
N LYS A 177 -0.27 16.30 -3.81
CA LYS A 177 -0.39 17.54 -4.60
C LYS A 177 -1.70 17.66 -5.38
N ARG A 178 -2.26 16.54 -5.84
CA ARG A 178 -3.57 16.54 -6.54
C ARG A 178 -4.70 16.99 -5.61
N ARG A 179 -4.68 16.52 -4.36
CA ARG A 179 -5.64 16.95 -3.33
C ARG A 179 -5.46 18.45 -3.00
N MET A 180 -4.21 18.91 -2.90
CA MET A 180 -3.90 20.33 -2.66
C MET A 180 -4.45 21.21 -3.80
N ALA A 181 -4.26 20.83 -5.06
CA ALA A 181 -4.82 21.53 -6.21
C ALA A 181 -6.36 21.55 -6.21
N ALA A 182 -6.99 20.41 -5.92
CA ALA A 182 -8.44 20.30 -5.79
C ALA A 182 -8.98 21.21 -4.67
N ALA A 183 -8.33 21.25 -3.52
CA ALA A 183 -8.69 22.11 -2.39
C ALA A 183 -8.62 23.62 -2.73
N LYS A 184 -7.76 24.01 -3.67
CA LYS A 184 -7.70 25.38 -4.21
C LYS A 184 -8.71 25.65 -5.33
N GLY A 185 -9.51 24.64 -5.70
CA GLY A 185 -10.58 24.76 -6.72
C GLY A 185 -10.11 24.64 -8.15
N ALA A 186 -8.95 24.06 -8.42
CA ALA A 186 -8.51 23.69 -9.75
C ALA A 186 -9.46 22.66 -10.38
N VAL A 187 -9.64 22.69 -11.71
CA VAL A 187 -10.53 21.77 -12.45
C VAL A 187 -9.77 20.77 -13.32
N GLY A 188 -8.47 20.95 -13.47
CA GLY A 188 -7.60 20.05 -14.21
C GLY A 188 -6.15 20.21 -13.77
N ILE A 189 -5.34 19.19 -14.07
CA ILE A 189 -3.92 19.16 -13.71
C ILE A 189 -3.09 18.78 -14.93
N ILE A 190 -2.04 19.55 -15.17
CA ILE A 190 -0.97 19.24 -16.10
C ILE A 190 0.29 18.97 -15.31
N MET A 191 0.83 17.75 -15.46
CA MET A 191 2.12 17.37 -14.91
C MET A 191 3.22 17.72 -15.90
N LEU A 192 4.20 18.48 -15.43
CA LEU A 192 5.42 18.83 -16.14
C LEU A 192 6.56 17.94 -15.66
N ARG A 193 7.50 17.65 -16.56
CA ARG A 193 8.63 16.79 -16.25
C ARG A 193 9.89 17.63 -16.08
N SER A 194 10.60 17.43 -14.98
CA SER A 194 11.92 18.00 -14.79
C SER A 194 12.94 17.34 -15.75
N ALA A 195 14.10 17.97 -15.94
CA ALA A 195 15.18 17.36 -16.72
C ALA A 195 15.66 16.03 -16.10
N GLU A 196 15.75 15.98 -14.76
CA GLU A 196 16.12 14.77 -14.01
C GLU A 196 15.12 13.64 -14.21
N GLU A 197 13.82 13.94 -14.08
CA GLU A 197 12.74 12.96 -14.30
C GLU A 197 12.72 12.46 -15.75
N SER A 198 12.95 13.35 -16.72
CA SER A 198 13.02 13.00 -18.14
C SER A 198 14.22 12.11 -18.46
N ALA A 199 15.36 12.31 -17.81
CA ALA A 199 16.52 11.45 -17.95
C ALA A 199 16.32 10.07 -17.31
N ARG A 200 15.74 10.03 -16.08
CA ARG A 200 15.46 8.77 -15.37
C ARG A 200 14.42 7.90 -16.07
N ARG A 201 13.38 8.51 -16.63
CA ARG A 201 12.30 7.82 -17.34
C ARG A 201 12.03 8.50 -18.67
N PRO A 202 12.72 8.10 -19.76
CA PRO A 202 12.53 8.68 -21.10
C PRO A 202 11.07 8.60 -21.58
N TRP A 203 10.64 9.59 -22.36
CA TRP A 203 9.26 9.66 -22.87
C TRP A 203 8.84 8.40 -23.64
N ALA A 204 9.71 7.90 -24.51
CA ALA A 204 9.48 6.67 -25.25
C ALA A 204 9.10 5.49 -24.35
N ARG A 205 9.79 5.35 -23.20
CA ARG A 205 9.48 4.29 -22.22
C ARG A 205 8.09 4.49 -21.59
N MET A 206 7.68 5.74 -21.32
CA MET A 206 6.36 6.03 -20.77
C MET A 206 5.22 5.76 -21.76
N THR A 207 5.50 5.79 -23.04
CA THR A 207 4.50 5.61 -24.12
C THR A 207 4.51 4.19 -24.72
N GLN A 208 5.42 3.32 -24.31
CA GLN A 208 5.52 1.93 -24.80
C GLN A 208 4.46 1.00 -24.18
N GLY A 209 4.02 1.25 -22.97
CA GLY A 209 3.02 0.42 -22.26
C GLY A 209 1.66 0.39 -22.97
N GLY A 210 0.85 -0.59 -22.63
CA GLY A 210 -0.52 -0.74 -23.09
C GLY A 210 -1.43 0.44 -22.71
N ASN A 211 -2.67 0.33 -23.07
CA ASN A 211 -3.76 1.18 -22.56
C ASN A 211 -4.42 0.44 -21.40
N ASP A 212 -3.59 0.09 -20.38
CA ASP A 212 -4.03 -0.71 -19.26
C ASP A 212 -5.11 0.05 -18.49
N PRO A 213 -6.16 -0.64 -18.06
CA PRO A 213 -7.23 0.01 -17.33
C PRO A 213 -6.73 0.47 -15.96
N ALA A 214 -7.21 1.62 -15.51
CA ALA A 214 -7.07 2.06 -14.14
C ALA A 214 -8.24 1.57 -13.30
N LEU A 215 -7.99 1.16 -12.08
CA LEU A 215 -9.00 0.73 -11.12
C LEU A 215 -9.32 1.84 -10.12
N THR A 216 -10.59 1.99 -9.78
CA THR A 216 -11.03 2.92 -8.73
C THR A 216 -12.19 2.27 -7.97
N TRP A 217 -12.10 2.19 -6.63
CA TRP A 217 -13.20 1.64 -5.85
C TRP A 217 -14.39 2.58 -5.77
N LEU A 218 -15.59 2.00 -5.63
CA LEU A 218 -16.85 2.72 -5.52
C LEU A 218 -17.23 2.90 -4.06
N GLY A 219 -17.59 4.13 -3.69
CA GLY A 219 -18.14 4.41 -2.37
C GLY A 219 -19.53 3.79 -2.16
N PRO A 220 -20.07 3.85 -0.92
CA PRO A 220 -21.42 3.36 -0.63
C PRO A 220 -22.53 4.03 -1.46
N ASP A 221 -22.27 5.22 -1.98
CA ASP A 221 -23.13 5.97 -2.90
C ASP A 221 -23.01 5.51 -4.36
N GLY A 222 -22.17 4.51 -4.64
CA GLY A 222 -21.88 4.00 -5.97
C GLY A 222 -21.03 4.92 -6.84
N GLN A 223 -20.47 6.00 -6.27
CA GLN A 223 -19.59 6.91 -6.98
C GLN A 223 -18.12 6.47 -6.87
N PRO A 224 -17.32 6.68 -7.93
CA PRO A 224 -15.90 6.39 -7.88
C PRO A 224 -15.19 7.29 -6.86
N PHE A 225 -14.38 6.69 -6.02
CA PHE A 225 -13.58 7.43 -5.05
C PHE A 225 -12.60 8.38 -5.75
N SER A 226 -12.48 9.58 -5.22
CA SER A 226 -11.49 10.54 -5.67
C SER A 226 -10.80 11.22 -4.48
N ALA A 227 -9.48 11.06 -4.40
CA ALA A 227 -8.67 11.83 -3.45
C ALA A 227 -8.57 13.33 -3.81
N ALA A 228 -8.97 13.71 -5.04
CA ALA A 228 -8.91 15.07 -5.55
C ALA A 228 -10.25 15.46 -6.22
N PRO A 229 -11.34 15.55 -5.43
CA PRO A 229 -12.67 15.86 -5.98
C PRO A 229 -12.66 17.22 -6.67
N GLY A 230 -13.31 17.30 -7.85
CA GLY A 230 -13.32 18.50 -8.68
C GLY A 230 -12.26 18.54 -9.80
N ILE A 231 -11.20 17.73 -9.71
CA ILE A 231 -10.26 17.53 -10.84
C ILE A 231 -10.92 16.61 -11.87
N ARG A 232 -11.22 17.14 -13.04
CA ARG A 232 -11.98 16.44 -14.11
C ARG A 232 -11.11 15.94 -15.25
N ALA A 233 -9.88 16.47 -15.41
CA ALA A 233 -8.95 16.02 -16.44
C ALA A 233 -7.50 16.13 -15.95
N ARG A 234 -6.67 15.20 -16.39
CA ARG A 234 -5.24 15.18 -16.09
C ARG A 234 -4.45 14.82 -17.34
N ALA A 235 -3.31 15.49 -17.51
CA ALA A 235 -2.37 15.17 -18.57
C ALA A 235 -0.93 15.35 -18.08
N THR A 236 -0.01 14.58 -18.65
CA THR A 236 1.44 14.79 -18.52
C THR A 236 1.97 15.28 -19.85
N LEU A 237 2.81 16.30 -19.82
CA LEU A 237 3.42 16.86 -21.04
C LEU A 237 4.88 16.46 -21.15
N ASP A 238 5.27 16.09 -22.37
CA ASP A 238 6.67 16.06 -22.78
C ASP A 238 7.14 17.45 -23.22
N THR A 239 8.44 17.61 -23.43
CA THR A 239 9.09 18.88 -23.72
C THR A 239 8.42 19.67 -24.84
N PRO A 240 8.06 19.12 -26.04
CA PRO A 240 7.45 19.92 -27.11
C PRO A 240 6.09 20.53 -26.75
N ALA A 241 5.27 19.81 -25.96
CA ALA A 241 3.98 20.32 -25.51
C ALA A 241 4.14 21.32 -24.35
N ALA A 242 5.11 21.08 -23.46
CA ALA A 242 5.43 22.02 -22.38
C ALA A 242 5.98 23.35 -22.92
N GLU A 243 6.86 23.34 -23.93
CA GLU A 243 7.33 24.56 -24.61
C GLU A 243 6.16 25.34 -25.23
N ALA A 244 5.23 24.65 -25.90
CA ALA A 244 4.02 25.29 -26.42
C ALA A 244 3.16 25.90 -25.31
N LEU A 245 3.06 25.25 -24.15
CA LEU A 245 2.33 25.77 -22.99
C LEU A 245 2.96 27.04 -22.43
N PHE A 246 4.29 27.16 -22.43
CA PHE A 246 5.03 28.32 -21.93
C PHE A 246 5.28 29.38 -23.00
N ALA A 247 4.69 29.26 -24.22
CA ALA A 247 4.84 30.25 -25.28
C ALA A 247 4.35 31.64 -24.82
N GLY A 248 5.23 32.63 -24.91
CA GLY A 248 4.97 34.01 -24.49
C GLY A 248 4.81 34.21 -22.98
N ALA A 249 5.19 33.24 -22.18
CA ALA A 249 5.26 33.36 -20.72
C ALA A 249 6.44 34.27 -20.28
N PRO A 250 6.43 34.80 -19.05
CA PRO A 250 7.55 35.60 -18.51
C PRO A 250 8.87 34.82 -18.42
N ARG A 251 8.81 33.50 -18.30
CA ARG A 251 9.96 32.57 -18.29
C ARG A 251 9.65 31.40 -19.21
N SER A 252 10.64 31.00 -20.03
CA SER A 252 10.51 29.83 -20.90
C SER A 252 10.48 28.53 -20.11
N PHE A 253 10.00 27.44 -20.71
CA PHE A 253 10.00 26.13 -20.07
C PHE A 253 11.43 25.69 -19.69
N ALA A 254 12.42 25.92 -20.56
CA ALA A 254 13.82 25.62 -20.28
C ALA A 254 14.36 26.38 -19.05
N GLN A 255 13.99 27.66 -18.87
CA GLN A 255 14.35 28.42 -17.68
C GLN A 255 13.73 27.83 -16.41
N ILE A 256 12.44 27.44 -16.47
CA ILE A 256 11.76 26.80 -15.34
C ILE A 256 12.37 25.44 -15.01
N GLN A 257 12.74 24.64 -16.01
CA GLN A 257 13.47 23.38 -15.77
C GLN A 257 14.83 23.59 -15.10
N ALA A 258 15.54 24.65 -15.49
CA ALA A 258 16.81 24.99 -14.84
C ALA A 258 16.60 25.43 -13.39
N GLU A 259 15.54 26.16 -13.08
CA GLU A 259 15.16 26.48 -11.69
C GLU A 259 14.81 25.23 -10.89
N ALA A 260 14.07 24.27 -11.48
CA ALA A 260 13.71 23.00 -10.83
C ALA A 260 14.94 22.13 -10.47
N ALA A 261 16.06 22.30 -11.16
CA ALA A 261 17.31 21.62 -10.84
C ALA A 261 17.98 22.19 -9.58
N THR A 262 17.60 23.38 -9.14
CA THR A 262 18.16 24.04 -7.96
C THR A 262 17.36 23.70 -6.69
N LYS A 263 17.90 24.07 -5.51
CA LYS A 263 17.14 23.96 -4.25
C LYS A 263 16.25 25.21 -4.09
N GLY A 264 14.98 24.99 -3.85
CA GLY A 264 14.06 26.06 -3.48
C GLY A 264 12.73 26.05 -4.21
N PRO A 265 11.79 26.90 -3.78
CA PRO A 265 10.48 27.02 -4.39
C PRO A 265 10.59 27.68 -5.78
N ILE A 266 9.73 27.28 -6.71
CA ILE A 266 9.60 27.90 -8.02
C ILE A 266 8.37 28.80 -8.03
N LYS A 267 8.53 30.09 -8.19
CA LYS A 267 7.41 31.02 -8.17
C LYS A 267 6.49 30.79 -9.38
N GLY A 268 5.19 30.55 -9.11
CA GLY A 268 4.16 30.37 -10.12
C GLY A 268 3.72 31.68 -10.79
N PHE A 269 3.00 31.55 -11.91
CA PHE A 269 2.41 32.65 -12.68
C PHE A 269 1.35 32.14 -13.67
N ALA A 270 0.47 33.01 -14.11
CA ALA A 270 -0.51 32.69 -15.15
C ALA A 270 0.18 32.46 -16.50
N LEU A 271 -0.28 31.45 -17.24
CA LEU A 271 0.17 31.16 -18.60
C LEU A 271 -0.79 31.77 -19.63
N LYS A 272 -0.28 32.15 -20.81
CA LYS A 272 -1.09 32.81 -21.83
C LYS A 272 -2.01 31.88 -22.61
N PRO A 273 -1.56 30.67 -23.05
CA PRO A 273 -2.42 29.75 -23.79
C PRO A 273 -3.59 29.25 -22.95
N LYS A 274 -4.78 29.17 -23.52
CA LYS A 274 -5.83 28.29 -23.02
C LYS A 274 -5.47 26.85 -23.36
N VAL A 275 -5.87 25.94 -22.50
CA VAL A 275 -5.69 24.50 -22.72
C VAL A 275 -7.04 23.81 -22.69
N ARG A 276 -7.23 22.91 -23.63
CA ARG A 276 -8.33 21.98 -23.70
C ARG A 276 -7.77 20.56 -23.61
N ILE A 277 -8.26 19.77 -22.68
CA ILE A 277 -7.94 18.34 -22.51
C ILE A 277 -9.19 17.58 -22.90
N ASP A 278 -9.10 16.77 -23.95
CA ASP A 278 -10.15 15.87 -24.40
C ASP A 278 -9.79 14.44 -24.04
N GLN A 279 -10.78 13.68 -23.56
CA GLN A 279 -10.64 12.27 -23.20
C GLN A 279 -11.95 11.54 -23.47
N THR A 280 -11.87 10.32 -24.00
CA THR A 280 -13.02 9.43 -24.12
C THR A 280 -12.67 8.13 -23.43
N SER A 281 -13.45 7.75 -22.43
CA SER A 281 -13.17 6.55 -21.63
C SER A 281 -14.28 5.52 -21.78
N SER A 282 -13.89 4.24 -21.77
CA SER A 282 -14.77 3.12 -21.53
C SER A 282 -14.66 2.71 -20.07
N VAL A 283 -15.76 2.19 -19.52
CA VAL A 283 -15.91 1.87 -18.11
C VAL A 283 -16.53 0.49 -17.97
N THR A 284 -16.01 -0.31 -17.05
CA THR A 284 -16.55 -1.63 -16.69
C THR A 284 -16.60 -1.75 -15.17
N ARG A 285 -17.61 -2.39 -14.63
CA ARG A 285 -17.72 -2.68 -13.19
C ARG A 285 -17.17 -4.08 -12.91
N THR A 286 -16.42 -4.19 -11.85
CA THR A 286 -15.93 -5.48 -11.33
C THR A 286 -15.95 -5.45 -9.80
N THR A 287 -15.67 -6.59 -9.18
CA THR A 287 -15.56 -6.74 -7.72
C THR A 287 -14.39 -7.63 -7.41
N SER A 288 -13.66 -7.33 -6.36
CA SER A 288 -12.59 -8.19 -5.87
C SER A 288 -12.54 -8.09 -4.35
N PRO A 289 -12.55 -9.20 -3.58
CA PRO A 289 -12.65 -9.13 -2.12
C PRO A 289 -11.30 -8.93 -1.43
N ASN A 290 -11.27 -8.13 -0.37
CA ASN A 290 -10.29 -8.36 0.70
C ASN A 290 -10.71 -9.59 1.50
N VAL A 291 -9.77 -10.44 1.91
CA VAL A 291 -10.03 -11.61 2.76
C VAL A 291 -9.57 -11.30 4.18
N LEU A 292 -10.49 -11.38 5.14
CA LEU A 292 -10.28 -10.91 6.51
C LEU A 292 -10.52 -12.01 7.54
N GLY A 293 -9.51 -12.25 8.40
CA GLY A 293 -9.59 -13.18 9.51
C GLY A 293 -9.29 -12.49 10.85
N ILE A 294 -9.99 -12.87 11.92
CA ILE A 294 -9.81 -12.28 13.24
C ILE A 294 -9.38 -13.35 14.24
N ILE A 295 -8.33 -13.06 15.00
CA ILE A 295 -7.97 -13.72 16.24
C ILE A 295 -8.41 -12.82 17.39
N PRO A 296 -9.45 -13.20 18.16
CA PRO A 296 -10.01 -12.34 19.21
C PRO A 296 -9.03 -12.14 20.37
N GLY A 297 -8.93 -10.91 20.85
CA GLY A 297 -8.18 -10.56 22.05
C GLY A 297 -8.76 -11.21 23.31
N SER A 298 -7.89 -11.46 24.30
CA SER A 298 -8.25 -12.07 25.58
C SER A 298 -8.55 -11.05 26.69
N ASP A 299 -8.09 -9.81 26.53
CA ASP A 299 -8.31 -8.75 27.51
C ASP A 299 -9.56 -7.93 27.12
N PRO A 300 -10.64 -7.96 27.93
CA PRO A 300 -11.88 -7.25 27.60
C PRO A 300 -11.70 -5.73 27.40
N ALA A 301 -10.68 -5.13 28.02
CA ALA A 301 -10.39 -3.70 27.88
C ALA A 301 -9.66 -3.39 26.56
N LEU A 302 -8.98 -4.36 25.96
CA LEU A 302 -8.14 -4.18 24.78
C LEU A 302 -8.65 -4.94 23.55
N ALA A 303 -9.64 -5.82 23.70
CA ALA A 303 -10.13 -6.70 22.61
C ALA A 303 -10.73 -5.93 21.42
N ASN A 304 -11.16 -4.69 21.62
CA ASN A 304 -11.64 -3.81 20.54
C ASN A 304 -10.51 -2.99 19.89
N GLU A 305 -9.27 -3.15 20.32
CA GLU A 305 -8.08 -2.63 19.66
C GLU A 305 -7.47 -3.74 18.80
N TYR A 306 -7.31 -3.46 17.50
CA TYR A 306 -6.83 -4.43 16.52
C TYR A 306 -5.42 -4.10 16.06
N VAL A 307 -4.53 -5.09 16.11
CA VAL A 307 -3.26 -5.08 15.38
C VAL A 307 -3.53 -5.69 14.02
N LEU A 308 -3.34 -4.92 12.95
CA LEU A 308 -3.54 -5.39 11.58
C LEU A 308 -2.22 -5.91 11.02
N LEU A 309 -2.22 -7.17 10.58
CA LEU A 309 -1.21 -7.70 9.66
C LEU A 309 -1.85 -7.81 8.28
N MET A 310 -1.16 -7.34 7.25
CA MET A 310 -1.69 -7.36 5.90
C MET A 310 -0.64 -7.72 4.86
N ALA A 311 -1.09 -8.38 3.80
CA ALA A 311 -0.34 -8.66 2.59
C ALA A 311 -1.30 -8.51 1.41
N HIS A 312 -0.85 -8.00 0.26
CA HIS A 312 -1.69 -8.08 -0.93
C HIS A 312 -1.66 -9.49 -1.52
N LEU A 313 -2.79 -9.88 -2.06
CA LEU A 313 -3.00 -11.20 -2.65
C LEU A 313 -3.01 -11.14 -4.17
N ASP A 314 -3.34 -9.99 -4.73
CA ASP A 314 -3.32 -9.77 -6.16
C ASP A 314 -1.89 -9.77 -6.72
N GLY A 315 -1.80 -9.89 -8.01
CA GLY A 315 -0.61 -9.71 -8.81
C GLY A 315 -1.02 -9.20 -10.18
N LEU A 316 -0.07 -9.15 -11.11
CA LEU A 316 -0.24 -8.46 -12.39
C LEU A 316 -1.03 -9.26 -13.44
N GLY A 317 -1.33 -10.53 -13.21
CA GLY A 317 -2.14 -11.32 -14.12
C GLY A 317 -1.38 -11.84 -15.36
N VAL A 318 -2.08 -11.84 -16.50
CA VAL A 318 -1.56 -12.35 -17.79
C VAL A 318 -1.38 -11.19 -18.76
N HIS A 319 -0.18 -11.03 -19.29
CA HIS A 319 0.17 -9.97 -20.25
C HIS A 319 0.49 -10.55 -21.64
N GLU A 320 -0.37 -10.33 -22.61
CA GLU A 320 -0.24 -10.87 -23.96
C GLU A 320 0.99 -10.37 -24.77
N ALA A 321 1.61 -9.30 -24.33
CA ALA A 321 2.73 -8.67 -25.03
C ALA A 321 4.12 -9.23 -24.63
N GLU A 322 4.21 -10.15 -23.68
CA GLU A 322 5.48 -10.59 -23.09
C GLU A 322 5.87 -12.02 -23.47
N GLY A 323 6.42 -12.21 -24.68
CA GLY A 323 7.12 -13.44 -25.06
C GLY A 323 6.28 -14.73 -24.99
N ASP A 324 6.95 -15.85 -24.68
CA ASP A 324 6.31 -17.18 -24.56
C ASP A 324 5.69 -17.38 -23.17
N ASP A 325 6.29 -16.81 -22.12
CA ASP A 325 5.75 -16.79 -20.76
C ASP A 325 5.03 -15.46 -20.53
N LYS A 326 3.73 -15.53 -20.26
CA LYS A 326 2.83 -14.38 -20.14
C LYS A 326 2.26 -14.21 -18.75
N ILE A 327 2.49 -15.18 -17.86
CA ILE A 327 1.89 -15.21 -16.53
C ILE A 327 2.85 -14.54 -15.55
N HIS A 328 2.40 -13.46 -14.92
CA HIS A 328 3.10 -12.84 -13.81
C HIS A 328 2.70 -13.54 -12.52
N ASN A 329 3.39 -14.64 -12.21
CA ASN A 329 3.03 -15.51 -11.07
C ASN A 329 3.09 -14.78 -9.73
N GLY A 330 3.97 -13.78 -9.58
CA GLY A 330 4.11 -13.04 -8.34
C GLY A 330 4.46 -13.94 -7.16
N ALA A 331 5.47 -14.81 -7.36
CA ALA A 331 5.89 -15.76 -6.33
C ALA A 331 6.55 -15.03 -5.16
N MET A 332 7.45 -14.07 -5.43
CA MET A 332 8.02 -13.18 -4.44
C MET A 332 7.06 -12.03 -4.13
N ASP A 333 6.46 -11.44 -5.15
CA ASP A 333 5.57 -10.29 -5.11
C ASP A 333 4.12 -10.68 -5.47
N ASN A 334 3.24 -11.10 -4.54
CA ASN A 334 3.46 -11.16 -3.10
C ASN A 334 2.94 -12.48 -2.48
N SER A 335 3.15 -13.61 -3.14
CA SER A 335 2.80 -14.92 -2.53
C SER A 335 3.57 -15.16 -1.23
N THR A 336 4.80 -14.61 -1.10
CA THR A 336 5.61 -14.71 0.14
C THR A 336 5.03 -13.92 1.30
N GLY A 337 4.46 -12.75 1.04
CA GLY A 337 3.76 -11.97 2.07
C GLY A 337 2.51 -12.67 2.58
N VAL A 338 1.70 -13.23 1.66
CA VAL A 338 0.52 -14.02 2.03
C VAL A 338 0.90 -15.30 2.78
N ALA A 339 1.96 -16.00 2.36
CA ALA A 339 2.49 -17.15 3.10
C ALA A 339 2.92 -16.76 4.53
N THR A 340 3.58 -15.61 4.68
CA THR A 340 3.93 -15.07 6.00
C THR A 340 2.69 -14.81 6.84
N LEU A 341 1.64 -14.21 6.27
CA LEU A 341 0.37 -13.93 6.94
C LEU A 341 -0.28 -15.22 7.46
N LEU A 342 -0.33 -16.27 6.63
CA LEU A 342 -0.91 -17.57 6.99
C LEU A 342 -0.11 -18.30 8.07
N GLU A 343 1.22 -18.28 7.99
CA GLU A 343 2.09 -18.89 9.01
C GLU A 343 2.02 -18.14 10.35
N VAL A 344 1.88 -16.83 10.34
CA VAL A 344 1.60 -16.06 11.57
C VAL A 344 0.25 -16.43 12.17
N ALA A 345 -0.79 -16.57 11.34
CA ALA A 345 -2.11 -17.01 11.79
C ALA A 345 -2.06 -18.38 12.44
N ARG A 346 -1.38 -19.35 11.82
CA ARG A 346 -1.18 -20.70 12.35
C ARG A 346 -0.44 -20.65 13.68
N ALA A 347 0.67 -19.94 13.75
CA ALA A 347 1.49 -19.84 14.96
C ALA A 347 0.73 -19.20 16.13
N MET A 348 -0.09 -18.19 15.89
CA MET A 348 -0.93 -17.57 16.91
C MET A 348 -1.95 -18.54 17.48
N GLN A 349 -2.57 -19.38 16.65
CA GLN A 349 -3.55 -20.37 17.08
C GLN A 349 -2.89 -21.54 17.81
N GLU A 350 -1.78 -22.07 17.31
CA GLU A 350 -1.07 -23.20 17.90
C GLU A 350 -0.35 -22.87 19.20
N SER A 351 0.08 -21.62 19.38
CA SER A 351 0.78 -21.20 20.61
C SER A 351 -0.04 -21.37 21.88
N GLY A 352 -1.37 -21.42 21.77
CA GLY A 352 -2.29 -21.42 22.91
C GLY A 352 -2.30 -20.10 23.70
N ASN A 353 -1.42 -19.16 23.37
CA ASN A 353 -1.31 -17.85 24.01
C ASN A 353 -2.19 -16.85 23.26
N ARG A 354 -3.37 -16.59 23.80
CA ARG A 354 -4.25 -15.58 23.20
C ARG A 354 -3.69 -14.19 23.43
N PRO A 355 -3.53 -13.37 22.36
CA PRO A 355 -3.08 -12.00 22.49
C PRO A 355 -4.07 -11.17 23.32
N LYS A 356 -3.62 -10.11 23.99
CA LYS A 356 -4.50 -9.21 24.74
C LYS A 356 -5.40 -8.39 23.81
N ARG A 357 -4.81 -7.76 22.76
CA ARG A 357 -5.55 -7.11 21.68
C ARG A 357 -5.94 -8.13 20.63
N SER A 358 -7.01 -7.86 19.92
CA SER A 358 -7.36 -8.63 18.73
C SER A 358 -6.32 -8.47 17.63
N ILE A 359 -6.17 -9.49 16.79
CA ILE A 359 -5.37 -9.42 15.58
C ILE A 359 -6.32 -9.54 14.39
N LEU A 360 -6.24 -8.58 13.47
CA LEU A 360 -6.87 -8.64 12.17
C LEU A 360 -5.83 -9.05 11.14
N LEU A 361 -6.13 -10.10 10.39
CA LEU A 361 -5.31 -10.60 9.30
C LEU A 361 -6.04 -10.26 8.00
N ALA A 362 -5.37 -9.58 7.09
CA ALA A 362 -5.96 -9.13 5.83
C ALA A 362 -5.10 -9.53 4.63
N ALA A 363 -5.65 -10.36 3.74
CA ALA A 363 -5.13 -10.50 2.39
C ALA A 363 -5.93 -9.54 1.50
N VAL A 364 -5.29 -8.46 1.05
CA VAL A 364 -5.97 -7.36 0.35
C VAL A 364 -5.86 -7.49 -1.15
N THR A 365 -6.76 -6.83 -1.87
CA THR A 365 -6.86 -6.85 -3.33
C THR A 365 -6.37 -5.54 -3.95
N ALA A 366 -6.01 -5.59 -5.23
CA ALA A 366 -5.72 -4.41 -6.06
C ALA A 366 -4.66 -3.47 -5.44
N GLU A 367 -3.60 -4.04 -4.87
CA GLU A 367 -2.39 -3.32 -4.49
C GLU A 367 -1.71 -2.78 -5.74
N GLU A 368 -1.53 -3.63 -6.74
CA GLU A 368 -0.87 -3.36 -8.02
C GLU A 368 -1.58 -2.27 -8.84
N ASP A 369 -2.87 -2.09 -8.59
CA ASP A 369 -3.70 -1.01 -9.14
C ASP A 369 -3.68 0.27 -8.29
N GLY A 370 -2.75 0.38 -7.35
CA GLY A 370 -2.51 1.57 -6.52
C GLY A 370 -3.12 1.49 -5.13
N LEU A 371 -2.92 0.38 -4.42
CA LEU A 371 -3.27 0.18 -3.01
C LEU A 371 -4.78 0.31 -2.74
N GLN A 372 -5.61 -0.16 -3.68
CA GLN A 372 -7.05 0.15 -3.68
C GLN A 372 -7.79 -0.62 -2.57
N GLY A 373 -7.51 -1.92 -2.40
CA GLY A 373 -8.15 -2.75 -1.38
C GLY A 373 -7.82 -2.30 0.03
N ALA A 374 -6.56 -1.97 0.28
CA ALA A 374 -6.12 -1.42 1.56
C ALA A 374 -6.75 -0.05 1.83
N GLN A 375 -6.87 0.81 0.81
CA GLN A 375 -7.54 2.10 0.96
C GLN A 375 -9.02 1.94 1.28
N TYR A 376 -9.67 0.97 0.63
CA TYR A 376 -11.07 0.67 0.92
C TYR A 376 -11.25 0.17 2.36
N LEU A 377 -10.41 -0.76 2.81
CA LEU A 377 -10.44 -1.29 4.18
C LEU A 377 -10.18 -0.19 5.23
N ALA A 378 -9.19 0.68 4.98
CA ALA A 378 -8.86 1.78 5.90
C ALA A 378 -10.02 2.78 6.07
N ARG A 379 -10.83 2.99 5.02
CA ARG A 379 -11.94 3.96 4.99
C ARG A 379 -13.31 3.35 5.27
N ASN A 380 -13.45 2.04 5.09
CA ASN A 380 -14.69 1.29 5.33
C ASN A 380 -14.39 0.09 6.26
N PRO A 381 -13.92 0.33 7.49
CA PRO A 381 -13.57 -0.76 8.40
C PRO A 381 -14.83 -1.56 8.77
N VAL A 382 -14.65 -2.88 8.89
CA VAL A 382 -15.73 -3.84 9.22
C VAL A 382 -15.66 -4.31 10.69
N LEU A 383 -15.10 -3.49 11.57
CA LEU A 383 -14.76 -3.85 12.95
C LEU A 383 -15.82 -3.43 13.99
N GLY A 384 -17.00 -2.99 13.57
CA GLY A 384 -18.00 -2.42 14.49
C GLY A 384 -17.43 -1.25 15.29
N ASP A 385 -17.46 -1.33 16.62
CA ASP A 385 -16.89 -0.30 17.51
C ASP A 385 -15.36 -0.45 17.70
N GLY A 386 -14.74 -1.44 17.06
CA GLY A 386 -13.30 -1.68 17.14
C GLY A 386 -12.48 -0.71 16.27
N LYS A 387 -11.20 -0.59 16.56
CA LYS A 387 -10.27 0.28 15.82
C LYS A 387 -8.93 -0.40 15.59
N VAL A 388 -8.34 -0.19 14.44
CA VAL A 388 -6.95 -0.55 14.16
C VAL A 388 -6.03 0.44 14.91
N VAL A 389 -5.07 -0.11 15.68
CA VAL A 389 -4.13 0.70 16.48
C VAL A 389 -2.70 0.64 15.95
N GLY A 390 -2.38 -0.31 15.09
CA GLY A 390 -1.08 -0.44 14.46
C GLY A 390 -1.14 -1.43 13.30
N VAL A 391 -0.31 -1.20 12.28
CA VAL A 391 -0.29 -2.01 11.05
C VAL A 391 1.11 -2.55 10.80
N VAL A 392 1.20 -3.84 10.47
CA VAL A 392 2.39 -4.51 9.96
C VAL A 392 2.09 -4.99 8.55
N ASN A 393 2.79 -4.45 7.57
CA ASN A 393 2.63 -4.82 6.17
C ASN A 393 3.70 -5.84 5.77
N LEU A 394 3.28 -6.83 5.00
CA LEU A 394 4.06 -7.98 4.57
C LEU A 394 4.06 -8.00 3.05
N ASP A 395 5.07 -7.40 2.48
CA ASP A 395 5.14 -7.23 1.04
C ASP A 395 6.55 -7.50 0.55
N MET A 396 6.69 -8.41 -0.39
CA MET A 396 7.90 -8.71 -1.15
C MET A 396 9.20 -8.76 -0.27
N PRO A 397 9.31 -9.66 0.71
CA PRO A 397 10.45 -9.66 1.65
C PRO A 397 11.80 -10.07 1.03
N VAL A 398 11.87 -10.44 -0.25
CA VAL A 398 13.06 -10.88 -0.99
C VAL A 398 13.81 -12.04 -0.29
N LEU A 399 13.20 -13.22 -0.29
CA LEU A 399 13.68 -14.43 0.41
C LEU A 399 14.68 -15.24 -0.44
N LEU A 400 15.74 -14.61 -0.92
CA LEU A 400 16.77 -15.23 -1.77
C LEU A 400 18.10 -15.49 -1.03
N TYR A 401 18.14 -15.29 0.29
CA TYR A 401 19.34 -15.41 1.12
C TYR A 401 18.99 -15.51 2.61
N ASP A 402 19.92 -16.01 3.42
CA ASP A 402 19.78 -16.04 4.88
C ASP A 402 20.01 -14.65 5.48
N PHE A 403 18.97 -13.84 5.60
CA PHE A 403 19.05 -12.48 6.13
C PHE A 403 19.48 -12.44 7.61
N GLN A 404 20.27 -11.45 8.00
CA GLN A 404 20.81 -11.26 9.35
C GLN A 404 20.26 -9.99 10.02
N ASP A 405 19.52 -9.18 9.28
CA ASP A 405 18.81 -8.01 9.74
C ASP A 405 17.50 -7.83 9.00
N VAL A 406 16.63 -6.99 9.54
CA VAL A 406 15.39 -6.55 8.90
C VAL A 406 15.34 -5.03 8.84
N ILE A 407 14.62 -4.53 7.86
CA ILE A 407 14.26 -3.13 7.70
C ILE A 407 12.77 -3.02 8.00
N ALA A 408 12.39 -1.99 8.76
CA ALA A 408 10.99 -1.68 9.00
C ALA A 408 10.76 -0.22 8.59
N PHE A 409 10.31 -0.02 7.35
CA PHE A 409 9.99 1.32 6.85
C PHE A 409 8.88 1.93 7.70
N GLY A 410 9.12 3.13 8.24
CA GLY A 410 8.23 3.82 9.17
C GLY A 410 8.55 3.59 10.66
N ALA A 411 9.53 2.74 10.99
CA ALA A 411 9.96 2.48 12.38
C ALA A 411 10.40 3.75 13.12
N GLU A 412 11.03 4.69 12.41
CA GLU A 412 11.51 5.96 12.94
C GLU A 412 10.39 6.97 13.24
N HIS A 413 9.18 6.75 12.73
CA HIS A 413 8.06 7.70 12.88
C HIS A 413 7.20 7.46 14.11
N SER A 414 7.26 6.25 14.69
CA SER A 414 6.37 5.84 15.78
C SER A 414 7.01 4.80 16.72
N THR A 415 6.31 4.46 17.80
CA THR A 415 6.76 3.41 18.72
C THR A 415 6.72 2.00 18.10
N MET A 416 6.20 1.84 16.88
CA MET A 416 6.24 0.57 16.15
C MET A 416 7.67 0.03 16.02
N GLY A 417 8.66 0.91 15.79
CA GLY A 417 10.07 0.53 15.70
C GLY A 417 10.59 -0.21 16.94
N LYS A 418 10.17 0.20 18.14
CA LYS A 418 10.58 -0.46 19.40
C LYS A 418 10.06 -1.91 19.49
N PHE A 419 8.86 -2.17 18.98
CA PHE A 419 8.31 -3.53 18.94
C PHE A 419 9.05 -4.42 17.94
N VAL A 420 9.39 -3.87 16.76
CA VAL A 420 10.19 -4.58 15.76
C VAL A 420 11.58 -4.91 16.32
N GLU A 421 12.26 -3.94 16.93
CA GLU A 421 13.59 -4.13 17.53
C GLU A 421 13.56 -5.20 18.63
N SER A 422 12.56 -5.14 19.54
CA SER A 422 12.38 -6.14 20.60
C SER A 422 12.14 -7.54 20.05
N ALA A 423 11.27 -7.67 19.04
CA ALA A 423 10.96 -8.93 18.39
C ALA A 423 12.17 -9.53 17.67
N ALA A 424 12.89 -8.71 16.91
CA ALA A 424 14.09 -9.11 16.17
C ALA A 424 15.19 -9.64 17.09
N ALA A 425 15.41 -8.95 18.20
CA ALA A 425 16.43 -9.34 19.20
C ALA A 425 16.18 -10.74 19.78
N LYS A 426 14.92 -11.19 19.90
CA LYS A 426 14.57 -12.53 20.42
C LYS A 426 15.10 -13.68 19.58
N ILE A 427 15.34 -13.45 18.30
CA ILE A 427 15.89 -14.44 17.36
C ILE A 427 17.27 -14.06 16.83
N GLY A 428 17.96 -13.11 17.50
CA GLY A 428 19.29 -12.68 17.14
C GLY A 428 19.40 -11.85 15.86
N ILE A 429 18.28 -11.30 15.37
CA ILE A 429 18.20 -10.43 14.20
C ILE A 429 18.27 -8.96 14.64
N LYS A 430 18.83 -8.08 13.80
CA LYS A 430 18.91 -6.63 14.07
C LYS A 430 17.85 -5.88 13.26
N LEU A 431 17.36 -4.77 13.82
CA LEU A 431 16.63 -3.77 13.05
C LEU A 431 17.67 -2.79 12.45
N SER A 432 17.69 -2.70 11.12
CA SER A 432 18.52 -1.75 10.37
C SER A 432 17.68 -0.58 9.86
N GLY A 433 18.33 0.57 9.65
CA GLY A 433 17.70 1.72 9.01
C GLY A 433 17.47 1.49 7.51
N ASP A 434 16.62 2.33 6.90
CA ASP A 434 16.35 2.29 5.46
C ASP A 434 17.66 2.52 4.67
N PRO A 435 18.12 1.54 3.85
CA PRO A 435 19.33 1.67 3.06
C PRO A 435 19.09 2.41 1.72
N LEU A 436 17.84 2.59 1.31
CA LEU A 436 17.43 3.18 0.03
C LEU A 436 16.40 4.31 0.24
N PRO A 437 16.70 5.32 1.09
CA PRO A 437 15.70 6.33 1.44
C PRO A 437 15.19 7.11 0.21
N GLN A 438 15.98 7.22 -0.87
CA GLN A 438 15.58 7.87 -2.12
C GLN A 438 14.42 7.15 -2.84
N GLU A 439 14.16 5.88 -2.54
CA GLU A 439 13.04 5.12 -3.13
C GLU A 439 11.70 5.43 -2.44
N GLY A 440 11.70 6.01 -1.24
CA GLY A 440 10.50 6.38 -0.49
C GLY A 440 9.56 5.20 -0.22
N LEU A 441 10.12 4.02 0.09
CA LEU A 441 9.38 2.75 0.21
C LEU A 441 8.29 2.80 1.29
N PHE A 442 8.47 3.61 2.32
CA PHE A 442 7.43 3.83 3.34
C PHE A 442 6.07 4.29 2.77
N THR A 443 6.03 4.85 1.57
CA THR A 443 4.78 5.38 0.98
C THR A 443 4.28 4.56 -0.21
N ARG A 444 4.91 3.39 -0.50
CA ARG A 444 4.70 2.66 -1.76
C ARG A 444 3.97 1.33 -1.61
N SER A 445 3.55 0.95 -0.41
CA SER A 445 2.77 -0.26 -0.19
C SER A 445 1.56 0.01 0.73
N ASP A 446 0.72 -0.96 0.93
CA ASP A 446 -0.63 -0.92 1.51
C ASP A 446 -0.74 -0.25 2.88
N HIS A 447 0.25 -0.43 3.77
CA HIS A 447 0.27 0.21 5.10
C HIS A 447 0.13 1.72 5.02
N TYR A 448 0.60 2.33 3.92
CA TYR A 448 0.54 3.77 3.74
C TYR A 448 -0.91 4.29 3.70
N ARG A 449 -1.88 3.49 3.28
CA ARG A 449 -3.28 3.88 3.31
C ARG A 449 -3.80 4.07 4.73
N PHE A 450 -3.30 3.29 5.67
CA PHE A 450 -3.59 3.45 7.10
C PHE A 450 -2.81 4.61 7.71
N VAL A 451 -1.58 4.84 7.29
CA VAL A 451 -0.81 6.06 7.66
C VAL A 451 -1.59 7.31 7.28
N GLN A 452 -2.20 7.35 6.09
CA GLN A 452 -3.03 8.47 5.64
C GLN A 452 -4.27 8.71 6.53
N GLU A 453 -4.79 7.67 7.17
CA GLU A 453 -5.87 7.76 8.17
C GLU A 453 -5.33 7.96 9.61
N GLY A 454 -4.03 8.25 9.77
CA GLY A 454 -3.40 8.61 11.04
C GLY A 454 -2.97 7.44 11.92
N ILE A 455 -2.97 6.21 11.40
CA ILE A 455 -2.63 4.99 12.14
C ILE A 455 -1.13 4.69 11.98
N PRO A 456 -0.37 4.47 13.08
CA PRO A 456 1.03 4.05 12.99
C PRO A 456 1.19 2.73 12.25
N ALA A 457 2.15 2.65 11.34
CA ALA A 457 2.37 1.47 10.54
C ALA A 457 3.86 1.25 10.26
N VAL A 458 4.22 0.00 10.00
CA VAL A 458 5.52 -0.40 9.47
C VAL A 458 5.34 -1.35 8.30
N PHE A 459 6.26 -1.26 7.35
CA PHE A 459 6.42 -2.21 6.27
C PHE A 459 7.72 -2.97 6.48
N LEU A 460 7.64 -4.28 6.71
CA LEU A 460 8.80 -5.10 7.06
C LEU A 460 9.40 -5.77 5.83
N MET A 461 10.71 -5.63 5.68
CA MET A 461 11.53 -6.30 4.68
C MET A 461 12.77 -6.95 5.28
N THR A 462 13.39 -7.89 4.54
CA THR A 462 14.73 -8.40 4.86
C THR A 462 15.78 -7.31 4.68
N GLY A 463 16.79 -7.29 5.55
CA GLY A 463 17.84 -6.25 5.54
C GLY A 463 18.95 -6.53 4.54
N PHE A 464 19.92 -5.62 4.45
CA PHE A 464 20.98 -5.69 3.45
C PHE A 464 22.26 -6.41 3.93
N ALA A 465 22.31 -6.79 5.19
CA ALA A 465 23.43 -7.62 5.68
C ALA A 465 23.44 -9.00 5.00
N ASN A 466 24.62 -9.63 4.97
CA ASN A 466 24.83 -10.96 4.40
C ASN A 466 24.48 -11.06 2.89
N GLY A 467 24.79 -10.01 2.12
CA GLY A 467 24.55 -9.99 0.66
C GLY A 467 23.12 -9.59 0.25
N GLY A 468 22.32 -9.08 1.19
CA GLY A 468 20.93 -8.71 0.92
C GLY A 468 20.80 -7.59 -0.11
N GLU A 469 21.70 -6.60 -0.12
CA GLU A 469 21.68 -5.52 -1.12
C GLU A 469 21.76 -6.06 -2.56
N GLU A 470 22.69 -6.98 -2.83
CA GLU A 470 22.84 -7.60 -4.16
C GLU A 470 21.59 -8.40 -4.55
N LYS A 471 21.03 -9.15 -3.60
CA LYS A 471 19.82 -9.93 -3.84
C LYS A 471 18.60 -9.05 -4.10
N PHE A 472 18.42 -8.02 -3.31
CA PHE A 472 17.32 -7.07 -3.45
C PHE A 472 17.39 -6.29 -4.77
N THR A 473 18.54 -5.65 -5.04
CA THR A 473 18.73 -4.85 -6.26
C THR A 473 18.73 -5.73 -7.52
N GLY A 474 19.26 -6.97 -7.41
CA GLY A 474 19.19 -7.97 -8.46
C GLY A 474 17.76 -8.32 -8.79
N PHE A 475 16.95 -8.72 -7.80
CA PHE A 475 15.53 -9.04 -7.99
C PHE A 475 14.77 -7.87 -8.63
N LEU A 476 14.92 -6.66 -8.12
CA LEU A 476 14.28 -5.47 -8.69
C LEU A 476 14.67 -5.21 -10.15
N GLY A 477 15.90 -5.53 -10.53
CA GLY A 477 16.41 -5.30 -11.88
C GLY A 477 16.00 -6.39 -12.89
N THR A 478 15.83 -7.63 -12.43
CA THR A 478 15.67 -8.80 -13.29
C THR A 478 14.26 -9.40 -13.27
N ASP A 479 13.63 -9.52 -12.10
CA ASP A 479 12.45 -10.38 -11.91
C ASP A 479 11.19 -9.62 -11.47
N TYR A 480 11.37 -8.54 -10.70
CA TYR A 480 10.27 -7.72 -10.18
C TYR A 480 9.31 -7.25 -11.29
N HIS A 481 8.02 -7.54 -11.14
CA HIS A 481 6.96 -7.24 -12.11
C HIS A 481 7.20 -7.91 -13.48
N LYS A 482 7.76 -9.12 -13.50
CA LYS A 482 7.97 -9.90 -14.72
C LYS A 482 7.53 -11.35 -14.54
N PRO A 483 7.28 -12.08 -15.63
CA PRO A 483 6.96 -13.51 -15.57
C PRO A 483 8.03 -14.36 -14.86
N THR A 484 9.28 -13.87 -14.78
CA THR A 484 10.38 -14.55 -14.08
C THR A 484 10.29 -14.50 -12.56
N ASP A 485 9.38 -13.71 -11.98
CA ASP A 485 9.01 -13.82 -10.56
C ASP A 485 8.12 -15.05 -10.35
N ASP A 486 8.72 -16.23 -10.48
CA ASP A 486 8.06 -17.53 -10.40
C ASP A 486 8.74 -18.47 -9.38
N LEU A 487 8.24 -19.69 -9.26
CA LEU A 487 8.77 -20.71 -8.35
C LEU A 487 10.17 -21.25 -8.73
N LYS A 488 10.73 -20.85 -9.88
CA LYS A 488 12.09 -21.20 -10.31
C LYS A 488 13.15 -20.31 -9.69
N LEU A 489 12.76 -19.19 -9.08
CA LEU A 489 13.67 -18.37 -8.29
C LEU A 489 14.36 -19.20 -7.20
N PRO A 490 15.63 -18.91 -6.88
CA PRO A 490 16.40 -19.65 -5.86
C PRO A 490 16.00 -19.25 -4.44
N PHE A 491 14.75 -19.52 -4.06
CA PHE A 491 14.24 -19.20 -2.73
C PHE A 491 15.02 -19.87 -1.61
N ASP A 492 15.36 -19.14 -0.60
CA ASP A 492 15.75 -19.67 0.72
C ASP A 492 14.49 -19.87 1.60
N TRP A 493 13.92 -21.06 1.54
CA TRP A 493 12.71 -21.38 2.30
C TRP A 493 12.90 -21.29 3.83
N LYS A 494 14.16 -21.43 4.31
CA LYS A 494 14.47 -21.22 5.73
C LYS A 494 14.37 -19.74 6.09
N ALA A 495 14.79 -18.85 5.18
CA ALA A 495 14.59 -17.42 5.33
C ALA A 495 13.09 -17.09 5.37
N GLY A 496 12.24 -17.75 4.57
CA GLY A 496 10.79 -17.60 4.62
C GLY A 496 10.21 -17.96 5.99
N ALA A 497 10.55 -19.14 6.50
CA ALA A 497 10.15 -19.58 7.84
C ALA A 497 10.62 -18.60 8.95
N LYS A 498 11.86 -18.11 8.85
CA LYS A 498 12.42 -17.10 9.77
C LYS A 498 11.71 -15.75 9.66
N PHE A 499 11.31 -15.34 8.45
CA PHE A 499 10.54 -14.11 8.24
C PHE A 499 9.12 -14.22 8.84
N ALA A 500 8.47 -15.35 8.70
CA ALA A 500 7.19 -15.61 9.39
C ALA A 500 7.35 -15.59 10.91
N GLN A 501 8.42 -16.17 11.46
CA GLN A 501 8.71 -16.17 12.88
C GLN A 501 8.89 -14.75 13.45
N ILE A 502 9.65 -13.89 12.77
CA ILE A 502 9.85 -12.52 13.27
C ILE A 502 8.54 -11.73 13.23
N ASN A 503 7.70 -11.90 12.19
CA ASN A 503 6.40 -11.21 12.10
C ASN A 503 5.41 -11.70 13.16
N TYR A 504 5.41 -12.99 13.50
CA TYR A 504 4.68 -13.52 14.66
C TYR A 504 5.11 -12.83 15.96
N LEU A 505 6.42 -12.67 16.18
CA LEU A 505 6.94 -12.01 17.37
C LEU A 505 6.57 -10.52 17.42
N ILE A 506 6.64 -9.80 16.28
CA ILE A 506 6.24 -8.39 16.17
C ILE A 506 4.76 -8.24 16.53
N ALA A 507 3.90 -9.06 15.92
CA ALA A 507 2.46 -9.04 16.19
C ALA A 507 2.16 -9.32 17.66
N SER A 508 2.87 -10.31 18.26
CA SER A 508 2.75 -10.66 19.67
C SER A 508 3.17 -9.51 20.59
N GLU A 509 4.28 -8.84 20.29
CA GLU A 509 4.77 -7.68 21.05
C GLU A 509 3.73 -6.55 21.08
N ILE A 510 3.20 -6.17 19.90
CA ILE A 510 2.23 -5.10 19.79
C ILE A 510 0.91 -5.47 20.47
N ALA A 511 0.42 -6.70 20.24
CA ALA A 511 -0.86 -7.14 20.78
C ALA A 511 -0.86 -7.29 22.30
N ASN A 512 0.28 -7.58 22.92
CA ASN A 512 0.42 -7.74 24.38
C ASN A 512 0.96 -6.50 25.10
N ALA A 513 1.35 -5.46 24.37
CA ALA A 513 1.85 -4.22 24.95
C ALA A 513 0.80 -3.55 25.85
N PRO A 514 1.19 -2.93 26.98
CA PRO A 514 0.26 -2.17 27.82
C PRO A 514 -0.35 -0.96 27.09
N GLU A 515 0.39 -0.35 26.20
CA GLU A 515 -0.02 0.82 25.41
C GLU A 515 -0.06 0.48 23.91
N ALA A 516 -1.05 1.03 23.21
CA ALA A 516 -1.10 0.95 21.74
C ALA A 516 0.05 1.74 21.11
N PRO A 517 0.46 1.40 19.88
CA PRO A 517 1.46 2.19 19.15
C PRO A 517 1.07 3.68 19.04
N ARG A 518 2.07 4.56 19.14
CA ARG A 518 1.90 6.01 19.06
C ARG A 518 2.94 6.65 18.15
N TRP A 519 2.53 7.63 17.37
CA TRP A 519 3.44 8.50 16.64
C TRP A 519 4.37 9.26 17.59
N TYR A 520 5.62 9.46 17.20
CA TYR A 520 6.52 10.35 17.93
C TYR A 520 6.09 11.81 17.76
N SER A 521 6.35 12.62 18.78
CA SER A 521 5.97 14.04 18.79
C SER A 521 6.69 14.88 17.74
N ASP A 522 7.85 14.45 17.27
CA ASP A 522 8.65 15.07 16.21
C ASP A 522 8.30 14.55 14.81
N SER A 523 7.55 13.42 14.69
CA SER A 523 7.16 12.85 13.40
C SER A 523 6.31 13.82 12.57
N PHE A 524 6.70 14.01 11.31
CA PHE A 524 5.90 14.75 10.33
C PHE A 524 4.52 14.13 10.15
N PHE A 525 4.44 12.81 9.96
CA PHE A 525 3.18 12.08 9.74
C PHE A 525 2.26 12.20 10.96
N GLY A 526 2.82 12.01 12.17
CA GLY A 526 2.05 12.19 13.39
C GLY A 526 1.47 13.58 13.56
N LYS A 527 2.23 14.64 13.21
CA LYS A 527 1.76 16.02 13.27
C LYS A 527 0.70 16.34 12.23
N THR A 528 0.88 15.81 11.01
CA THR A 528 0.06 16.16 9.85
C THR A 528 -1.21 15.32 9.75
N LEU A 529 -1.10 14.00 9.94
CA LEU A 529 -2.19 13.05 9.68
C LEU A 529 -2.94 12.65 10.96
N ALA A 530 -2.30 12.75 12.12
CA ALA A 530 -2.93 12.47 13.42
C ALA A 530 -2.74 13.60 14.44
N PRO A 531 -3.09 14.87 14.13
CA PRO A 531 -2.73 16.03 14.98
C PRO A 531 -3.31 15.96 16.39
N LYS A 532 -4.46 15.29 16.57
CA LYS A 532 -5.17 15.16 17.85
C LYS A 532 -4.79 13.90 18.64
N ALA A 533 -4.11 12.93 18.04
CA ALA A 533 -3.73 11.71 18.71
C ALA A 533 -2.61 11.98 19.73
N ALA A 534 -2.62 11.22 20.84
CA ALA A 534 -1.54 11.25 21.82
C ALA A 534 -0.22 10.83 21.16
N LYS A 535 0.86 11.54 21.50
CA LYS A 535 2.19 11.31 20.96
C LYS A 535 3.10 10.68 22.01
N ALA A 536 4.10 9.94 21.52
CA ALA A 536 5.21 9.47 22.34
C ALA A 536 6.42 10.39 22.20
N THR A 537 7.26 10.42 23.20
CA THR A 537 8.64 10.93 23.09
C THR A 537 9.56 9.79 22.66
N ARG A 538 10.67 10.10 21.98
CA ARG A 538 11.68 9.09 21.62
C ARG A 538 12.36 8.48 22.83
#